data_3badc533f0fff23905987486d6465e49
#
_entry.id   3badc533f0fff23905987486d6465e49
#
_cell.length_a   1.000
_cell.length_b   1.000
_cell.length_c   1.000
_cell.angle_alpha   90.00
_cell.angle_beta   90.00
_cell.angle_gamma   90.00
#
_symmetry.space_group_name_H-M   'P 1'
#
loop_
_entity.id
_entity.type
_entity.pdbx_description
1 polymer ?
#
loop_
_entity_poly.entity_id
_entity_poly.type
_entity_poly.pdbx_seq_one_letter_code
_entity_poly.pdbx_strand_id
1 'polypeptide(L)'
;MKQISKAKVVLAAVMCLAMAFTAVSPVSLPVYADAKDEVKKGADMTNSGGSNQNLPDIITTIINVMLFIAAALAVIMIIYGGIRYITAHGDEKQVKVAKDTIVYSVAGLIIAILAYALVTFIFDRFK
;
A
#
# COMPACT_ATOMS: atom_id res chain seq x y z
N MET A 1 34.38 21.50 6.65
CA MET A 1 34.55 20.17 7.27
C MET A 1 33.31 19.60 7.98
N LYS A 2 32.38 20.40 8.45
CA LYS A 2 31.13 19.87 9.04
C LYS A 2 30.16 19.20 8.06
N GLN A 3 30.23 19.51 6.77
CA GLN A 3 29.38 18.91 5.73
C GLN A 3 29.75 17.45 5.41
N ILE A 4 31.05 17.10 5.47
CA ILE A 4 31.53 15.75 5.16
C ILE A 4 31.13 14.76 6.28
N SER A 5 31.03 15.23 7.51
CA SER A 5 30.58 14.43 8.65
C SER A 5 29.10 14.02 8.51
N LYS A 6 28.24 14.95 8.10
CA LYS A 6 26.81 14.68 7.89
C LYS A 6 26.57 13.75 6.70
N ALA A 7 27.32 13.92 5.61
CA ALA A 7 27.25 13.01 4.46
C ALA A 7 27.68 11.59 4.83
N LYS A 8 28.73 11.43 5.66
CA LYS A 8 29.18 10.12 6.14
C LYS A 8 28.16 9.47 7.07
N VAL A 9 27.52 10.26 7.94
CA VAL A 9 26.47 9.77 8.84
C VAL A 9 25.21 9.34 8.04
N VAL A 10 24.82 10.12 7.04
CA VAL A 10 23.70 9.77 6.15
C VAL A 10 24.03 8.52 5.33
N LEU A 11 25.26 8.43 4.81
CA LEU A 11 25.72 7.25 4.09
C LEU A 11 25.75 6.01 4.97
N ALA A 12 26.24 6.15 6.21
CA ALA A 12 26.23 5.07 7.20
C ALA A 12 24.81 4.66 7.60
N ALA A 13 23.90 5.61 7.76
CA ALA A 13 22.49 5.33 8.04
C ALA A 13 21.80 4.61 6.87
N VAL A 14 22.07 5.01 5.63
CA VAL A 14 21.58 4.34 4.42
C VAL A 14 22.18 2.94 4.29
N MET A 15 23.48 2.76 4.58
CA MET A 15 24.10 1.43 4.61
C MET A 15 23.55 0.55 5.73
N CYS A 16 23.29 1.10 6.92
CA CYS A 16 22.65 0.37 8.00
C CYS A 16 21.21 -0.02 7.65
N LEU A 17 20.47 0.86 6.99
CA LEU A 17 19.11 0.56 6.52
C LEU A 17 19.12 -0.51 5.41
N ALA A 18 20.08 -0.43 4.50
CA ALA A 18 20.29 -1.44 3.46
C ALA A 18 20.74 -2.79 4.06
N MET A 19 21.61 -2.78 5.08
CA MET A 19 22.00 -4.01 5.79
C MET A 19 20.86 -4.57 6.64
N ALA A 20 20.05 -3.74 7.28
CA ALA A 20 18.84 -4.19 7.98
C ALA A 20 17.82 -4.81 7.01
N PHE A 21 17.74 -4.28 5.79
CA PHE A 21 16.88 -4.85 4.74
C PHE A 21 17.44 -6.18 4.20
N THR A 22 18.76 -6.37 4.19
CA THR A 22 19.39 -7.65 3.81
C THR A 22 19.42 -8.68 4.93
N ALA A 23 19.40 -8.24 6.20
CA ALA A 23 19.37 -9.15 7.36
C ALA A 23 17.96 -9.70 7.66
N VAL A 24 16.91 -9.14 7.05
CA VAL A 24 15.52 -9.67 7.10
C VAL A 24 15.27 -10.68 5.98
N SER A 25 16.27 -11.12 5.23
CA SER A 25 16.08 -12.21 4.29
C SER A 25 16.95 -13.41 4.70
N PRO A 26 16.33 -14.54 4.89
CA PRO A 26 15.74 -15.28 3.79
C PRO A 26 14.24 -15.55 3.97
N VAL A 27 13.43 -14.52 3.89
CA VAL A 27 12.05 -14.75 3.50
C VAL A 27 12.08 -14.98 2.00
N SER A 28 12.43 -16.21 1.69
CA SER A 28 12.24 -16.82 0.40
C SER A 28 10.89 -16.42 -0.19
N LEU A 29 10.89 -15.66 -1.24
CA LEU A 29 10.00 -15.58 -2.40
C LEU A 29 8.54 -16.13 -2.40
N PRO A 30 7.88 -16.56 -1.30
CA PRO A 30 6.44 -16.78 -1.34
C PRO A 30 5.64 -15.49 -1.46
N VAL A 31 6.21 -14.34 -1.08
CA VAL A 31 5.53 -13.04 -1.17
C VAL A 31 5.23 -12.62 -2.62
N TYR A 32 6.07 -12.99 -3.56
CA TYR A 32 5.81 -12.70 -4.98
C TYR A 32 4.79 -13.65 -5.61
N ALA A 33 4.72 -14.89 -5.15
CA ALA A 33 3.70 -15.84 -5.60
C ALA A 33 2.31 -15.45 -5.05
N ASP A 34 2.26 -15.03 -3.79
CA ASP A 34 1.03 -14.59 -3.12
C ASP A 34 0.48 -13.29 -3.72
N ALA A 35 1.36 -12.34 -4.06
CA ALA A 35 0.96 -11.12 -4.75
C ALA A 35 0.36 -11.39 -6.15
N LYS A 36 0.86 -12.38 -6.87
CA LYS A 36 0.29 -12.80 -8.16
C LYS A 36 -1.09 -13.44 -8.01
N ASP A 37 -1.29 -14.22 -6.96
CA ASP A 37 -2.57 -14.86 -6.68
C ASP A 37 -3.61 -13.86 -6.20
N GLU A 38 -3.21 -12.87 -5.41
CA GLU A 38 -4.05 -11.74 -5.01
C GLU A 38 -4.45 -10.88 -6.22
N VAL A 39 -3.52 -10.60 -7.13
CA VAL A 39 -3.81 -9.85 -8.37
C VAL A 39 -4.73 -10.65 -9.29
N LYS A 40 -4.52 -11.95 -9.44
CA LYS A 40 -5.42 -12.84 -10.19
C LYS A 40 -6.82 -12.88 -9.56
N LYS A 41 -6.89 -13.00 -8.24
CA LYS A 41 -8.16 -13.00 -7.52
C LYS A 41 -8.92 -11.68 -7.72
N GLY A 42 -8.22 -10.54 -7.72
CA GLY A 42 -8.81 -9.24 -8.05
C GLY A 42 -9.29 -9.17 -9.52
N ALA A 43 -8.53 -9.72 -10.46
CA ALA A 43 -8.90 -9.77 -11.87
C ALA A 43 -10.07 -10.73 -12.13
N ASP A 44 -10.12 -11.87 -11.45
CA ASP A 44 -11.22 -12.85 -11.55
C ASP A 44 -12.53 -12.29 -10.97
N MET A 45 -12.46 -11.47 -9.91
CA MET A 45 -13.63 -10.75 -9.38
C MET A 45 -14.22 -9.76 -10.40
N THR A 46 -13.39 -9.20 -11.26
CA THR A 46 -13.83 -8.28 -12.32
C THR A 46 -14.49 -9.04 -13.49
N ASN A 47 -14.09 -10.28 -13.69
CA ASN A 47 -14.56 -11.10 -14.83
C ASN A 47 -15.82 -11.93 -14.49
N SER A 48 -16.20 -12.05 -13.22
CA SER A 48 -17.37 -12.82 -12.78
C SER A 48 -18.73 -12.09 -12.96
N GLY A 49 -18.78 -11.04 -13.75
CA GLY A 49 -19.98 -10.25 -14.03
C GLY A 49 -21.01 -10.91 -14.95
N GLY A 50 -21.04 -12.23 -15.05
CA GLY A 50 -21.98 -12.97 -15.92
C GLY A 50 -22.89 -13.93 -15.17
N SER A 51 -24.18 -13.63 -15.21
CA SER A 51 -25.36 -14.48 -14.99
C SER A 51 -25.67 -14.99 -13.56
N ASN A 52 -26.84 -14.59 -13.05
CA ASN A 52 -27.56 -15.09 -11.87
C ASN A 52 -26.99 -14.68 -10.47
N GLN A 53 -26.39 -13.52 -10.37
CA GLN A 53 -26.01 -12.98 -9.06
C GLN A 53 -27.18 -12.16 -8.48
N ASN A 54 -27.53 -12.46 -7.24
CA ASN A 54 -28.45 -11.63 -6.48
C ASN A 54 -27.87 -10.20 -6.31
N LEU A 55 -28.70 -9.18 -6.28
CA LEU A 55 -28.28 -7.78 -6.14
C LEU A 55 -27.25 -7.55 -5.01
N PRO A 56 -27.33 -8.19 -3.84
CA PRO A 56 -26.31 -8.07 -2.80
C PRO A 56 -24.94 -8.57 -3.22
N ASP A 57 -24.86 -9.66 -3.97
CA ASP A 57 -23.59 -10.24 -4.41
C ASP A 57 -22.87 -9.35 -5.43
N ILE A 58 -23.64 -8.69 -6.29
CA ILE A 58 -23.11 -7.72 -7.27
C ILE A 58 -22.52 -6.52 -6.54
N ILE A 59 -23.20 -5.98 -5.56
CA ILE A 59 -22.73 -4.84 -4.77
C ILE A 59 -21.45 -5.19 -4.00
N THR A 60 -21.41 -6.35 -3.37
CA THR A 60 -20.22 -6.83 -2.66
C THR A 60 -19.03 -7.02 -3.59
N THR A 61 -19.26 -7.54 -4.78
CA THR A 61 -18.23 -7.70 -5.82
C THR A 61 -17.66 -6.34 -6.25
N ILE A 62 -18.53 -5.36 -6.52
CA ILE A 62 -18.10 -4.00 -6.90
C ILE A 62 -17.27 -3.36 -5.79
N ILE A 63 -17.71 -3.49 -4.54
CA ILE A 63 -16.99 -2.94 -3.37
C ILE A 63 -15.62 -3.60 -3.25
N ASN A 64 -15.51 -4.91 -3.38
CA ASN A 64 -14.25 -5.63 -3.31
C ASN A 64 -13.27 -5.20 -4.41
N VAL A 65 -13.74 -5.02 -5.63
CA VAL A 65 -12.92 -4.51 -6.74
C VAL A 65 -12.45 -3.10 -6.47
N MET A 66 -13.32 -2.21 -5.98
CA MET A 66 -12.94 -0.84 -5.65
C MET A 66 -11.92 -0.79 -4.51
N LEU A 67 -12.08 -1.62 -3.49
CA LEU A 67 -11.12 -1.74 -2.39
C LEU A 67 -9.76 -2.26 -2.86
N PHE A 68 -9.75 -3.25 -3.74
CA PHE A 68 -8.52 -3.76 -4.33
C PHE A 68 -7.75 -2.67 -5.09
N ILE A 69 -8.45 -1.92 -5.92
CA ILE A 69 -7.86 -0.79 -6.66
C ILE A 69 -7.35 0.28 -5.69
N ALA A 70 -8.13 0.64 -4.69
CA ALA A 70 -7.75 1.63 -3.69
C ALA A 70 -6.51 1.19 -2.89
N ALA A 71 -6.45 -0.07 -2.48
CA ALA A 71 -5.30 -0.63 -1.78
C ALA A 71 -4.03 -0.63 -2.66
N ALA A 72 -4.15 -1.03 -3.92
CA ALA A 72 -3.05 -1.02 -4.87
C ALA A 72 -2.50 0.41 -5.08
N LEU A 73 -3.38 1.38 -5.26
CA LEU A 73 -2.99 2.80 -5.39
C LEU A 73 -2.34 3.33 -4.12
N ALA A 74 -2.87 2.98 -2.94
CA ALA A 74 -2.29 3.39 -1.67
C ALA A 74 -0.86 2.86 -1.50
N VAL A 75 -0.60 1.59 -1.83
CA VAL A 75 0.74 1.00 -1.77
C VAL A 75 1.70 1.71 -2.73
N ILE A 76 1.28 1.98 -3.96
CA ILE A 76 2.10 2.70 -4.94
C ILE A 76 2.45 4.11 -4.42
N MET A 77 1.49 4.82 -3.83
CA MET A 77 1.70 6.14 -3.27
C MET A 77 2.63 6.14 -2.05
N ILE A 78 2.55 5.11 -1.21
CA ILE A 78 3.46 4.94 -0.08
C ILE A 78 4.90 4.71 -0.58
N ILE A 79 5.07 3.85 -1.58
CA ILE A 79 6.38 3.59 -2.21
C ILE A 79 6.93 4.87 -2.83
N TYR A 80 6.11 5.59 -3.59
CA TYR A 80 6.49 6.87 -4.21
C TYR A 80 6.88 7.92 -3.17
N GLY A 81 6.09 8.08 -2.12
CA GLY A 81 6.40 8.97 -1.00
C GLY A 81 7.69 8.58 -0.28
N GLY A 82 7.92 7.28 -0.08
CA GLY A 82 9.16 6.76 0.51
C GLY A 82 10.40 7.07 -0.34
N ILE A 83 10.34 6.83 -1.64
CA ILE A 83 11.43 7.16 -2.57
C ILE A 83 11.71 8.67 -2.54
N ARG A 84 10.66 9.48 -2.61
CA ARG A 84 10.78 10.94 -2.58
C ARG A 84 11.38 11.44 -1.25
N TYR A 85 11.01 10.79 -0.15
CA TYR A 85 11.60 11.10 1.15
C TYR A 85 13.11 10.85 1.20
N ILE A 86 13.56 9.71 0.65
CA ILE A 86 14.99 9.35 0.60
C ILE A 86 15.77 10.28 -0.34
N THR A 87 15.18 10.66 -1.46
CA THR A 87 15.82 11.50 -2.48
C THR A 87 15.77 12.99 -2.19
N ALA A 88 15.10 13.41 -1.14
CA ALA A 88 14.93 14.82 -0.78
C ALA A 88 16.24 15.52 -0.36
N HIS A 89 17.30 14.77 -0.07
CA HIS A 89 18.67 15.29 0.23
C HIS A 89 18.72 16.47 1.22
N GLY A 90 17.76 16.53 2.15
CA GLY A 90 17.69 17.60 3.15
C GLY A 90 16.88 18.83 2.74
N ASP A 91 16.24 18.82 1.58
CA ASP A 91 15.27 19.85 1.20
C ASP A 91 13.98 19.69 2.03
N GLU A 92 13.75 20.62 2.95
CA GLU A 92 12.62 20.59 3.88
C GLU A 92 11.26 20.58 3.14
N LYS A 93 11.15 21.24 1.99
CA LYS A 93 9.92 21.25 1.19
C LYS A 93 9.61 19.87 0.61
N GLN A 94 10.62 19.19 0.06
CA GLN A 94 10.45 17.86 -0.50
C GLN A 94 10.18 16.80 0.57
N VAL A 95 10.85 16.90 1.71
CA VAL A 95 10.60 16.04 2.88
C VAL A 95 9.17 16.20 3.37
N LYS A 96 8.67 17.42 3.48
CA LYS A 96 7.29 17.69 3.90
C LYS A 96 6.28 17.08 2.94
N VAL A 97 6.44 17.31 1.64
CA VAL A 97 5.53 16.74 0.62
C VAL A 97 5.57 15.21 0.61
N ALA A 98 6.75 14.61 0.75
CA ALA A 98 6.90 13.16 0.82
C ALA A 98 6.18 12.59 2.06
N LYS A 99 6.36 13.20 3.21
CA LYS A 99 5.70 12.82 4.46
C LYS A 99 4.19 12.95 4.36
N ASP A 100 3.69 14.07 3.83
CA ASP A 100 2.27 14.29 3.63
C ASP A 100 1.67 13.24 2.68
N THR A 101 2.37 12.89 1.60
CA THR A 101 1.95 11.84 0.66
C THR A 101 1.77 10.50 1.37
N ILE A 102 2.74 10.10 2.20
CA ILE A 102 2.66 8.84 2.95
C ILE A 102 1.50 8.87 3.94
N VAL A 103 1.36 9.96 4.71
CA VAL A 103 0.31 10.10 5.72
C VAL A 103 -1.08 10.05 5.08
N TYR A 104 -1.30 10.76 3.98
CA TYR A 104 -2.59 10.74 3.28
C TYR A 104 -2.89 9.37 2.66
N SER A 105 -1.88 8.68 2.12
CA SER A 105 -2.05 7.34 1.56
C SER A 105 -2.45 6.33 2.64
N VAL A 106 -1.81 6.38 3.80
CA VAL A 106 -2.15 5.52 4.94
C VAL A 106 -3.53 5.86 5.50
N ALA A 107 -3.85 7.15 5.64
CA ALA A 107 -5.17 7.58 6.11
C ALA A 107 -6.28 7.11 5.14
N GLY A 108 -6.08 7.24 3.83
CA GLY A 108 -7.01 6.75 2.82
C GLY A 108 -7.22 5.24 2.91
N LEU A 109 -6.15 4.48 3.13
CA LEU A 109 -6.23 3.03 3.30
C LEU A 109 -7.03 2.63 4.55
N ILE A 110 -6.81 3.32 5.68
CA ILE A 110 -7.56 3.07 6.92
C ILE A 110 -9.05 3.36 6.72
N ILE A 111 -9.39 4.47 6.07
CA ILE A 111 -10.79 4.83 5.76
C ILE A 111 -11.43 3.77 4.85
N ALA A 112 -10.71 3.26 3.86
CA ALA A 112 -11.20 2.21 2.97
C ALA A 112 -11.50 0.90 3.72
N ILE A 113 -10.64 0.50 4.65
CA ILE A 113 -10.86 -0.69 5.50
C ILE A 113 -12.07 -0.50 6.40
N LEU A 114 -12.23 0.69 7.00
CA LEU A 114 -13.39 1.00 7.84
C LEU A 114 -14.69 1.00 7.03
N ALA A 115 -14.67 1.55 5.82
CA ALA A 115 -15.81 1.52 4.92
C ALA A 115 -16.23 0.09 4.57
N TYR A 116 -15.26 -0.78 4.28
CA TYR A 116 -15.53 -2.21 4.04
C TYR A 116 -16.18 -2.88 5.25
N ALA A 117 -15.62 -2.67 6.44
CA ALA A 117 -16.15 -3.25 7.67
C ALA A 117 -17.60 -2.80 7.93
N LEU A 118 -17.91 -1.52 7.70
CA LEU A 118 -19.26 -0.98 7.83
C LEU A 118 -20.23 -1.61 6.85
N VAL A 119 -19.85 -1.71 5.60
CA VAL A 119 -20.68 -2.32 4.55
C VAL A 119 -20.98 -3.78 4.87
N THR A 120 -19.95 -4.56 5.22
CA THR A 120 -20.10 -5.97 5.57
C THR A 120 -21.00 -6.13 6.79
N PHE A 121 -20.84 -5.30 7.81
CA PHE A 121 -21.67 -5.32 9.00
C PHE A 121 -23.16 -5.03 8.70
N ILE A 122 -23.43 -4.07 7.82
CA ILE A 122 -24.79 -3.74 7.39
C ILE A 122 -25.41 -4.91 6.66
N PHE A 123 -24.71 -5.52 5.70
CA PHE A 123 -25.22 -6.66 4.95
C PHE A 123 -25.49 -7.88 5.84
N ASP A 124 -24.62 -8.17 6.81
CA ASP A 124 -24.83 -9.26 7.75
C ASP A 124 -26.04 -9.04 8.67
N ARG A 125 -26.37 -7.78 8.95
CA ARG A 125 -27.50 -7.44 9.82
C ARG A 125 -28.84 -7.48 9.09
N PHE A 126 -28.85 -7.25 7.79
CA PHE A 126 -30.07 -7.25 6.97
C PHE A 126 -30.34 -8.60 6.27
N LYS A 127 -29.50 -9.58 6.48
CA LYS A 127 -29.66 -10.93 5.99
C LYS A 127 -30.38 -11.80 7.02
#